data_590882d450301ef334250b301f9d42fb
#
_entry.id   590882d450301ef334250b301f9d42fb
#
_cell.length_a   1.000
_cell.length_b   1.000
_cell.length_c   1.000
_cell.angle_alpha   90.00
_cell.angle_beta   90.00
_cell.angle_gamma   90.00
#
_symmetry.space_group_name_H-M   'P 1'
#
loop_
_entity.id
_entity.type
_entity.pdbx_description
1 polymer ?
#
loop_
_entity_poly.entity_id
_entity_poly.type
_entity_poly.pdbx_seq_one_letter_code
_entity_poly.pdbx_strand_id
1 'polypeptide(L)'
;MNGRLSLSTAFDGQKTVTEDLYFAPPFKVYSPFYDHKGWAKYISMCGSAGVLAGDENEIKLFAGENCKVIFTDQGYQKLFNTNGGVSKQSIKLVVRKNARLCYMPHPIMTFTGCEHISTGKVNITESSELIFSEIY
;
A
#
# COMPACT_ATOMS: atom_id res chain seq x y z
N MET A 1 5.44 16.87 -2.50
CA MET A 1 4.20 16.30 -3.06
C MET A 1 3.54 15.46 -1.99
N ASN A 2 2.24 15.56 -1.84
CA ASN A 2 1.49 14.79 -0.85
C ASN A 2 0.65 13.74 -1.55
N GLY A 3 1.22 12.55 -1.72
CA GLY A 3 0.54 11.42 -2.34
C GLY A 3 -0.45 10.78 -1.37
N ARG A 4 -1.59 10.33 -1.90
CA ARG A 4 -2.58 9.60 -1.13
C ARG A 4 -3.10 8.41 -1.90
N LEU A 5 -3.27 7.32 -1.19
CA LEU A 5 -3.90 6.12 -1.71
C LEU A 5 -4.81 5.56 -0.61
N SER A 6 -6.07 5.37 -0.94
CA SER A 6 -7.04 4.77 -0.03
C SER A 6 -7.84 3.72 -0.78
N LEU A 7 -7.76 2.49 -0.33
CA LEU A 7 -8.45 1.35 -0.92
C LEU A 7 -9.27 0.66 0.14
N SER A 8 -10.57 0.51 -0.13
CA SER A 8 -11.47 -0.33 0.65
C SER A 8 -11.99 -1.47 -0.21
N THR A 9 -12.01 -2.66 0.36
CA THR A 9 -12.52 -3.86 -0.31
C THR A 9 -13.66 -4.46 0.47
N ALA A 10 -14.56 -5.13 -0.24
CA ALA A 10 -15.68 -5.87 0.33
C ALA A 10 -15.79 -7.23 -0.34
N PHE A 11 -16.44 -8.18 0.34
CA PHE A 11 -16.72 -9.49 -0.20
C PHE A 11 -18.18 -9.52 -0.67
N ASP A 12 -18.41 -9.83 -1.94
CA ASP A 12 -19.75 -9.82 -2.54
C ASP A 12 -20.51 -11.14 -2.43
N GLY A 13 -19.96 -12.09 -1.68
CA GLY A 13 -20.48 -13.46 -1.55
C GLY A 13 -19.78 -14.46 -2.47
N GLN A 14 -18.99 -14.00 -3.41
CA GLN A 14 -18.22 -14.86 -4.34
C GLN A 14 -16.75 -14.47 -4.37
N LYS A 15 -16.44 -13.19 -4.41
CA LYS A 15 -15.06 -12.69 -4.51
C LYS A 15 -14.89 -11.37 -3.80
N THR A 16 -13.63 -11.00 -3.58
CA THR A 16 -13.24 -9.67 -3.10
C THR A 16 -13.45 -8.65 -4.22
N VAL A 17 -14.16 -7.57 -3.93
CA VAL A 17 -14.40 -6.48 -4.88
C VAL A 17 -13.93 -5.16 -4.30
N THR A 18 -13.63 -4.21 -5.18
CA THR A 18 -13.32 -2.84 -4.75
C THR A 18 -14.59 -2.15 -4.30
N GLU A 19 -14.63 -1.72 -3.05
CA GLU A 19 -15.75 -0.94 -2.51
C GLU A 19 -15.51 0.55 -2.74
N ASP A 20 -14.29 1.02 -2.47
CA ASP A 20 -13.90 2.40 -2.68
C ASP A 20 -12.41 2.49 -3.00
N LEU A 21 -12.06 3.37 -3.92
CA LEU A 21 -10.68 3.60 -4.31
C LEU A 21 -10.46 5.08 -4.60
N TYR A 22 -9.56 5.69 -3.84
CA TYR A 22 -9.09 7.05 -4.07
C TYR A 22 -7.58 7.07 -4.18
N PHE A 23 -7.07 7.77 -5.15
CA PHE A 23 -5.63 8.03 -5.24
C PHE A 23 -5.36 9.41 -5.79
N ALA A 24 -4.27 9.99 -5.33
CA ALA A 24 -3.72 11.25 -5.83
C ALA A 24 -2.25 11.03 -6.21
N PRO A 25 -1.73 11.80 -7.16
CA PRO A 25 -0.32 11.65 -7.54
C PRO A 25 0.61 11.65 -6.33
N PRO A 26 1.66 10.82 -6.32
CA PRO A 26 2.17 10.03 -7.45
C PRO A 26 1.51 8.66 -7.62
N PHE A 27 0.54 8.29 -6.79
CA PHE A 27 -0.08 6.97 -6.87
C PHE A 27 -1.09 6.85 -8.01
N LYS A 28 -1.16 5.63 -8.55
CA LYS A 28 -2.16 5.23 -9.52
C LYS A 28 -2.42 3.74 -9.37
N VAL A 29 -3.69 3.38 -9.22
CA VAL A 29 -4.10 1.98 -9.02
C VAL A 29 -5.27 1.69 -9.95
N TYR A 30 -5.18 0.57 -10.65
CA TYR A 30 -6.25 0.10 -11.53
C TYR A 30 -7.08 -1.00 -10.87
N SER A 31 -8.01 -1.54 -11.64
CA SER A 31 -8.83 -2.67 -11.23
C SER A 31 -7.94 -3.86 -10.85
N PRO A 32 -8.35 -4.66 -9.86
CA PRO A 32 -7.54 -5.76 -9.39
C PRO A 32 -7.46 -6.90 -10.40
N PHE A 33 -6.40 -7.68 -10.32
CA PHE A 33 -6.28 -8.98 -10.95
C PHE A 33 -6.73 -10.06 -9.97
N TYR A 34 -7.40 -11.08 -10.48
CA TYR A 34 -7.87 -12.19 -9.67
C TYR A 34 -7.11 -13.46 -10.02
N ASP A 35 -6.71 -14.21 -8.99
CA ASP A 35 -6.18 -15.56 -9.19
C ASP A 35 -7.28 -16.62 -9.04
N HIS A 36 -6.91 -17.89 -9.28
CA HIS A 36 -7.84 -19.00 -9.19
C HIS A 36 -8.30 -19.33 -7.76
N LYS A 37 -7.68 -18.72 -6.75
CA LYS A 37 -8.02 -18.91 -5.33
C LYS A 37 -8.87 -17.77 -4.77
N GLY A 38 -9.27 -16.82 -5.61
CA GLY A 38 -10.12 -15.70 -5.22
C GLY A 38 -9.39 -14.53 -4.59
N TRP A 39 -8.07 -14.47 -4.68
CA TRP A 39 -7.31 -13.30 -4.25
C TRP A 39 -7.46 -12.16 -5.24
N ALA A 40 -7.70 -10.97 -4.71
CA ALA A 40 -7.68 -9.74 -5.50
C ALA A 40 -6.31 -9.07 -5.35
N LYS A 41 -5.57 -8.97 -6.43
CA LYS A 41 -4.24 -8.37 -6.46
C LYS A 41 -4.30 -6.96 -7.01
N TYR A 42 -3.97 -5.98 -6.18
CA TYR A 42 -3.88 -4.58 -6.54
C TYR A 42 -2.42 -4.20 -6.74
N ILE A 43 -2.15 -3.52 -7.84
CA ILE A 43 -0.81 -3.04 -8.19
C ILE A 43 -0.84 -1.53 -8.22
N SER A 44 -0.05 -0.91 -7.36
CA SER A 44 0.16 0.52 -7.36
C SER A 44 1.27 0.90 -8.33
N MET A 45 1.02 1.88 -9.15
CA MET A 45 2.02 2.49 -10.01
C MET A 45 2.41 3.84 -9.43
N CYS A 46 3.68 4.19 -9.52
CA CYS A 46 4.16 5.48 -9.08
C CYS A 46 4.53 6.33 -10.30
N GLY A 47 3.90 7.47 -10.45
CA GLY A 47 4.13 8.37 -11.58
C GLY A 47 5.29 9.33 -11.38
N SER A 48 6.03 9.24 -10.27
CA SER A 48 7.19 10.08 -10.02
C SER A 48 8.50 9.30 -10.17
N ALA A 49 9.60 10.03 -10.41
CA ALA A 49 10.92 9.41 -10.51
C ALA A 49 11.41 8.86 -9.16
N GLY A 50 10.93 9.40 -8.05
CA GLY A 50 11.29 8.99 -6.71
C GLY A 50 10.81 10.00 -5.67
N VAL A 51 11.16 9.74 -4.42
CA VAL A 51 10.75 10.53 -3.27
C VAL A 51 11.81 11.56 -2.93
N LEU A 52 11.38 12.79 -2.74
CA LEU A 52 12.23 13.95 -2.44
C LEU A 52 11.96 14.49 -1.04
N ALA A 53 12.81 15.41 -0.60
CA ALA A 53 12.60 16.13 0.65
C ALA A 53 11.24 16.84 0.67
N GLY A 54 10.53 16.72 1.77
CA GLY A 54 9.21 17.33 1.94
C GLY A 54 8.06 16.51 1.38
N ASP A 55 8.32 15.43 0.68
CA ASP A 55 7.26 14.54 0.22
C ASP A 55 6.63 13.80 1.42
N GLU A 56 5.31 13.77 1.43
CA GLU A 56 4.54 13.03 2.43
C GLU A 56 3.52 12.16 1.70
N ASN A 57 3.63 10.86 1.85
CA ASN A 57 2.74 9.89 1.24
C ASN A 57 1.92 9.16 2.29
N GLU A 58 0.66 8.94 1.99
CA GLU A 58 -0.26 8.23 2.86
C GLU A 58 -0.90 7.07 2.11
N ILE A 59 -0.80 5.88 2.69
CA ILE A 59 -1.42 4.66 2.15
C ILE A 59 -2.37 4.11 3.19
N LYS A 60 -3.63 3.93 2.82
CA LYS A 60 -4.65 3.29 3.65
C LYS A 60 -5.27 2.12 2.91
N LEU A 61 -5.20 0.95 3.50
CA LEU A 61 -5.78 -0.26 2.95
C LEU A 61 -6.76 -0.85 3.96
N PHE A 62 -7.96 -1.11 3.51
CA PHE A 62 -9.02 -1.72 4.30
C PHE A 62 -9.47 -3.00 3.61
N ALA A 63 -9.19 -4.14 4.23
CA ALA A 63 -9.70 -5.43 3.79
C ALA A 63 -10.94 -5.76 4.62
N GLY A 64 -12.10 -5.68 3.98
CA GLY A 64 -13.37 -5.98 4.61
C GLY A 64 -13.52 -7.45 4.97
N GLU A 65 -14.57 -7.78 5.70
CA GLU A 65 -14.83 -9.15 6.15
C GLU A 65 -14.81 -10.15 4.98
N ASN A 66 -14.10 -11.26 5.14
CA ASN A 66 -13.93 -12.35 4.17
C ASN A 66 -13.12 -11.99 2.92
N CYS A 67 -12.52 -10.82 2.85
CA CYS A 67 -11.71 -10.42 1.71
C CYS A 67 -10.35 -11.12 1.68
N LYS A 68 -9.80 -11.29 0.50
CA LYS A 68 -8.43 -11.75 0.25
C LYS A 68 -7.75 -10.75 -0.67
N VAL A 69 -6.82 -9.99 -0.14
CA VAL A 69 -6.20 -8.86 -0.83
C VAL A 69 -4.69 -9.00 -0.84
N ILE A 70 -4.11 -8.85 -2.02
CA ILE A 70 -2.67 -8.66 -2.19
C ILE A 70 -2.46 -7.24 -2.70
N PHE A 71 -1.62 -6.48 -2.03
CA PHE A 71 -1.21 -5.15 -2.46
C PHE A 71 0.30 -5.15 -2.71
N THR A 72 0.68 -4.76 -3.90
CA THR A 72 2.07 -4.61 -4.31
C THR A 72 2.21 -3.36 -5.18
N ASP A 73 3.43 -3.06 -5.59
CA ASP A 73 3.68 -1.95 -6.51
C ASP A 73 4.36 -2.45 -7.79
N GLN A 74 4.46 -1.56 -8.75
CA GLN A 74 5.16 -1.82 -10.01
C GLN A 74 6.55 -1.17 -9.94
N GLY A 75 7.56 -2.00 -9.69
CA GLY A 75 8.94 -1.55 -9.64
C GLY A 75 9.37 -1.04 -8.26
N TYR A 76 10.59 -0.54 -8.19
CA TYR A 76 11.23 -0.12 -6.95
C TYR A 76 10.98 1.36 -6.69
N GLN A 77 10.54 1.70 -5.48
CA GLN A 77 10.52 3.08 -5.02
C GLN A 77 11.94 3.53 -4.76
N LYS A 78 12.25 4.78 -5.10
CA LYS A 78 13.56 5.38 -4.89
C LYS A 78 13.46 6.51 -3.90
N LEU A 79 14.32 6.50 -2.89
CA LEU A 79 14.45 7.57 -1.91
C LEU A 79 15.71 8.35 -2.25
N PHE A 80 15.54 9.56 -2.77
CA PHE A 80 16.65 10.42 -3.16
C PHE A 80 17.23 11.17 -1.97
N ASN A 81 18.41 11.75 -2.17
CA ASN A 81 19.05 12.63 -1.19
C ASN A 81 18.08 13.75 -0.79
N THR A 82 17.85 13.90 0.48
CA THR A 82 16.93 14.92 1.02
C THR A 82 17.62 16.24 1.38
N ASN A 83 18.93 16.31 1.19
CA ASN A 83 19.71 17.55 1.43
C ASN A 83 19.45 18.17 2.81
N GLY A 84 19.41 17.34 3.85
CA GLY A 84 19.14 17.78 5.20
C GLY A 84 17.66 17.92 5.58
N GLY A 85 16.75 17.69 4.62
CA GLY A 85 15.32 17.57 4.90
C GLY A 85 14.92 16.11 5.13
N VAL A 86 13.62 15.85 5.13
CA VAL A 86 13.07 14.52 5.38
C VAL A 86 11.87 14.27 4.49
N SER A 87 11.71 13.04 4.04
CA SER A 87 10.48 12.54 3.44
C SER A 87 9.73 11.65 4.42
N LYS A 88 8.43 11.54 4.27
CA LYS A 88 7.59 10.78 5.19
C LYS A 88 6.61 9.90 4.45
N GLN A 89 6.30 8.76 5.05
CA GLN A 89 5.25 7.88 4.60
C GLN A 89 4.45 7.37 5.80
N SER A 90 3.15 7.33 5.69
CA SER A 90 2.29 6.68 6.67
C SER A 90 1.50 5.57 6.00
N ILE A 91 1.43 4.43 6.68
CA ILE A 91 0.71 3.25 6.19
C ILE A 91 -0.30 2.85 7.26
N LYS A 92 -1.57 2.75 6.88
CA LYS A 92 -2.62 2.25 7.76
C LYS A 92 -3.27 1.04 7.12
N LEU A 93 -3.22 -0.08 7.83
CA LEU A 93 -3.78 -1.34 7.38
C LEU A 93 -4.87 -1.78 8.35
N VAL A 94 -6.05 -2.07 7.83
CA VAL A 94 -7.17 -2.59 8.59
C VAL A 94 -7.60 -3.90 7.96
N VAL A 95 -7.58 -4.99 8.74
CA VAL A 95 -7.96 -6.33 8.29
C VAL A 95 -9.09 -6.82 9.16
N ARG A 96 -10.26 -6.96 8.57
CA ARG A 96 -11.47 -7.35 9.28
C ARG A 96 -11.58 -8.86 9.43
N LYS A 97 -12.64 -9.31 10.08
CA LYS A 97 -12.89 -10.71 10.41
C LYS A 97 -12.77 -11.62 9.18
N ASN A 98 -12.00 -12.71 9.31
CA ASN A 98 -11.77 -13.71 8.26
C ASN A 98 -11.13 -13.12 6.98
N ALA A 99 -10.65 -11.89 7.01
CA ALA A 99 -9.96 -11.30 5.89
C ALA A 99 -8.47 -11.63 5.93
N ARG A 100 -7.83 -11.56 4.78
CA ARG A 100 -6.40 -11.74 4.61
C ARG A 100 -5.86 -10.60 3.76
N LEU A 101 -4.80 -9.98 4.22
CA LEU A 101 -4.11 -8.90 3.50
C LEU A 101 -2.62 -9.21 3.43
N CYS A 102 -2.09 -9.20 2.22
CA CYS A 102 -0.66 -9.25 1.97
C CYS A 102 -0.21 -7.89 1.44
N TYR A 103 0.55 -7.15 2.24
CA TYR A 103 1.17 -5.90 1.83
C TYR A 103 2.63 -6.18 1.51
N MET A 104 2.96 -6.27 0.23
CA MET A 104 4.28 -6.68 -0.24
C MET A 104 4.77 -5.79 -1.39
N PRO A 105 5.12 -4.54 -1.11
CA PRO A 105 5.78 -3.70 -2.11
C PRO A 105 7.16 -4.26 -2.46
N HIS A 106 7.69 -3.87 -3.61
CA HIS A 106 9.06 -4.17 -3.98
C HIS A 106 10.03 -3.48 -3.00
N PRO A 107 11.27 -3.98 -2.91
CA PRO A 107 12.30 -3.32 -2.11
C PRO A 107 12.47 -1.85 -2.48
N ILE A 108 12.78 -1.04 -1.49
CA ILE A 108 12.97 0.40 -1.63
C ILE A 108 14.46 0.67 -1.82
N MET A 109 14.80 1.40 -2.89
CA MET A 109 16.18 1.80 -3.16
C MET A 109 16.48 3.11 -2.43
N THR A 110 17.49 3.07 -1.56
CA THR A 110 17.92 4.25 -0.81
C THR A 110 19.20 4.82 -1.42
N PHE A 111 19.20 6.12 -1.68
CA PHE A 111 20.38 6.82 -2.18
C PHE A 111 21.08 7.53 -1.04
N THR A 112 22.37 7.83 -1.23
CA THR A 112 23.19 8.52 -0.22
C THR A 112 22.53 9.84 0.19
N GLY A 113 22.44 10.05 1.51
CA GLY A 113 21.89 11.28 2.07
C GLY A 113 20.38 11.34 2.11
N CYS A 114 19.66 10.23 1.86
CA CYS A 114 18.23 10.21 2.07
C CYS A 114 17.90 10.09 3.56
N GLU A 115 16.93 10.87 4.00
CA GLU A 115 16.29 10.71 5.32
C GLU A 115 14.80 10.46 5.09
N HIS A 116 14.31 9.35 5.59
CA HIS A 116 12.95 8.92 5.39
C HIS A 116 12.35 8.36 6.68
N ILE A 117 11.13 8.77 6.98
CA ILE A 117 10.40 8.27 8.13
C ILE A 117 9.16 7.55 7.62
N SER A 118 9.10 6.25 7.86
CA SER A 118 7.93 5.44 7.58
C SER A 118 7.26 5.04 8.88
N THR A 119 5.97 5.32 9.00
CA THR A 119 5.17 4.94 10.15
C THR A 119 4.03 4.05 9.72
N GLY A 120 3.70 3.07 10.55
CA GLY A 120 2.63 2.14 10.25
C GLY A 120 1.68 1.95 11.41
N LYS A 121 0.40 1.82 11.10
CA LYS A 121 -0.63 1.38 12.05
C LYS A 121 -1.34 0.17 11.47
N VAL A 122 -1.46 -0.86 12.27
CA VAL A 122 -2.14 -2.10 11.88
C VAL A 122 -3.27 -2.35 12.85
N ASN A 123 -4.45 -2.59 12.31
CA ASN A 123 -5.62 -3.00 13.07
C ASN A 123 -6.11 -4.34 12.51
N ILE A 124 -5.94 -5.39 13.28
CA ILE A 124 -6.38 -6.73 12.92
C ILE A 124 -7.42 -7.20 13.91
N THR A 125 -8.33 -8.03 13.46
CA THR A 125 -9.38 -8.61 14.27
C THR A 125 -9.19 -10.13 14.40
N GLU A 126 -10.01 -10.75 15.23
CA GLU A 126 -10.06 -12.20 15.36
C GLU A 126 -10.23 -12.87 13.99
N SER A 127 -9.49 -13.95 13.76
CA SER A 127 -9.53 -14.73 12.52
C SER A 127 -9.05 -13.98 11.26
N SER A 128 -8.42 -12.82 11.43
CA SER A 128 -7.80 -12.12 10.31
C SER A 128 -6.30 -12.44 10.23
N GLU A 129 -5.74 -12.27 9.05
CA GLU A 129 -4.31 -12.51 8.78
C GLU A 129 -3.71 -11.34 8.02
N LEU A 130 -2.50 -10.96 8.42
CA LEU A 130 -1.73 -9.93 7.74
C LEU A 130 -0.32 -10.44 7.49
N ILE A 131 0.13 -10.29 6.24
CA ILE A 131 1.54 -10.39 5.89
C ILE A 131 1.99 -8.99 5.49
N PHE A 132 2.99 -8.48 6.18
CA PHE A 132 3.54 -7.15 5.93
C PHE A 132 5.03 -7.29 5.64
N SER A 133 5.46 -6.69 4.53
CA SER A 133 6.87 -6.65 4.13
C SER A 133 7.24 -5.25 3.69
N GLU A 134 8.34 -4.74 4.22
CA GLU A 134 8.92 -3.47 3.80
C GLU A 134 10.44 -3.64 3.87
N ILE A 135 11.11 -3.56 2.71
CA ILE A 135 12.53 -3.86 2.56
C ILE A 135 13.24 -2.61 2.05
N TYR A 136 14.27 -2.22 2.75
CA TYR A 136 15.12 -1.10 2.38
C TYR A 136 16.51 -1.58 1.92
#